data_534ebe4729da9083d93d1f2ccf6e1bae
#
_entry.id   534ebe4729da9083d93d1f2ccf6e1bae
#
_cell.length_a   1.000
_cell.length_b   1.000
_cell.length_c   1.000
_cell.angle_alpha   90.00
_cell.angle_beta   90.00
_cell.angle_gamma   90.00
#
_symmetry.space_group_name_H-M   'P 1'
#
loop_
_entity.id
_entity.type
_entity.pdbx_description
1 polymer ?
#
loop_
_entity_poly.entity_id
_entity_poly.type
_entity_poly.pdbx_seq_one_letter_code
_entity_poly.pdbx_strand_id
1 'polypeptide(L)'
;MSEAMSLRSLFATMFAAEVPRMMTMRTAKHGEKVGLLGYGCMRLPTVDGGHANPWGENASKTAIDQEMVNAHIDYALEHGVNYFDTSPAYCRGESETVLGKALKRHPRDRYYIATKLSNFAPSQYSAAACKEMFEKSLKYLQTDYVDFYLLHSVGNGGFETFKKRYLDNDIIPWLYEQKAKGRIRNLGWSYHGDPKTVEWLLEKHDAGEMPWDFVQIQMNYVDWKHAQEVNKRNVNAEYLYQELDRRGIPIVIMEPLLGGRLAKHNEAIASELTPLDSQATPASWALRFCGSHPRVLTILSGMTFKEHLVENIATLSPLKELTPKEFVALERAAQAYLGFGAIPCNYCNYCMPCPYGLDIPGLLTFMNHIRVDKLTDPKQIRKEYVKAFPDPRRRADRCIGCGRCTGHCPQSIDIPKAMDGIAQFLEDLA
;
A
#
# COMPACT_ATOMS: atom_id res chain seq x y z
N MET A 1 -32.58 -23.52 30.53
CA MET A 1 -31.19 -22.94 30.67
C MET A 1 -30.43 -23.32 29.44
N SER A 2 -30.37 -22.42 28.48
CA SER A 2 -29.64 -22.57 27.20
C SER A 2 -28.35 -21.75 27.34
N GLU A 3 -27.21 -22.43 27.42
CA GLU A 3 -25.90 -21.80 27.45
C GLU A 3 -25.66 -21.08 26.13
N ALA A 4 -25.64 -19.78 26.20
CA ALA A 4 -25.10 -18.95 25.12
C ALA A 4 -23.59 -19.19 25.03
N MET A 5 -23.15 -20.05 24.11
CA MET A 5 -21.74 -20.16 23.75
C MET A 5 -21.24 -18.78 23.41
N SER A 6 -20.21 -18.30 24.10
CA SER A 6 -19.60 -17.00 23.83
C SER A 6 -19.02 -16.98 22.42
N LEU A 7 -19.10 -15.85 21.73
CA LEU A 7 -18.47 -15.64 20.41
C LEU A 7 -16.99 -16.09 20.37
N ARG A 8 -16.27 -15.98 21.51
CA ARG A 8 -14.91 -16.50 21.68
C ARG A 8 -14.81 -18.03 21.55
N SER A 9 -15.85 -18.78 22.00
CA SER A 9 -15.89 -20.23 21.89
C SER A 9 -16.21 -20.69 20.46
N LEU A 10 -17.09 -19.98 19.74
CA LEU A 10 -17.34 -20.25 18.32
C LEU A 10 -16.09 -20.02 17.45
N PHE A 11 -15.33 -18.94 17.73
CA PHE A 11 -14.07 -18.68 17.02
C PHE A 11 -12.99 -19.75 17.30
N ALA A 12 -12.90 -20.25 18.54
CA ALA A 12 -11.95 -21.31 18.88
C ALA A 12 -12.25 -22.65 18.16
N THR A 13 -13.51 -22.92 17.86
CA THR A 13 -13.93 -24.19 17.20
C THR A 13 -13.75 -24.12 15.68
N MET A 14 -13.75 -22.95 15.06
CA MET A 14 -13.47 -22.78 13.62
C MET A 14 -11.99 -22.97 13.23
N PHE A 15 -11.07 -23.02 14.22
CA PHE A 15 -9.63 -23.17 13.99
C PHE A 15 -9.06 -24.54 14.40
N ALA A 16 -9.90 -25.54 14.65
CA ALA A 16 -9.47 -26.90 14.95
C ALA A 16 -9.02 -27.61 13.65
N ALA A 17 -7.70 -27.80 13.51
CA ALA A 17 -7.04 -28.75 12.61
C ALA A 17 -7.22 -28.51 11.10
N GLU A 18 -6.83 -27.36 10.58
CA GLU A 18 -6.42 -27.29 9.17
C GLU A 18 -4.95 -27.75 9.02
N VAL A 19 -4.72 -28.68 8.08
CA VAL A 19 -3.37 -29.01 7.59
C VAL A 19 -2.64 -27.71 7.28
N PRO A 20 -1.40 -27.50 7.75
CA PRO A 20 -0.68 -26.26 7.48
C PRO A 20 -0.58 -26.05 5.97
N ARG A 21 -1.35 -25.12 5.43
CA ARG A 21 -1.27 -24.74 4.02
C ARG A 21 0.05 -24.04 3.84
N MET A 22 0.90 -24.54 2.92
CA MET A 22 2.22 -23.92 2.69
C MET A 22 2.07 -22.65 1.85
N MET A 23 2.59 -21.53 2.37
CA MET A 23 2.70 -20.29 1.62
C MET A 23 3.41 -20.53 0.28
N THR A 24 2.85 -19.98 -0.80
CA THR A 24 3.55 -19.96 -2.09
C THR A 24 4.82 -19.12 -1.97
N MET A 25 5.96 -19.72 -2.29
CA MET A 25 7.27 -19.09 -2.21
C MET A 25 7.76 -18.64 -3.58
N ARG A 26 8.41 -17.48 -3.64
CA ARG A 26 9.08 -16.95 -4.83
C ARG A 26 10.58 -16.75 -4.53
N THR A 27 11.40 -16.65 -5.57
CA THR A 27 12.84 -16.49 -5.39
C THR A 27 13.27 -15.09 -5.85
N ALA A 28 13.91 -14.35 -4.96
CA ALA A 28 14.51 -13.05 -5.25
C ALA A 28 15.81 -13.21 -6.05
N LYS A 29 16.41 -12.09 -6.49
CA LYS A 29 17.56 -12.05 -7.40
C LYS A 29 18.78 -12.83 -6.89
N HIS A 30 19.02 -12.83 -5.58
CA HIS A 30 20.18 -13.48 -4.98
C HIS A 30 19.84 -14.80 -4.29
N GLY A 31 18.67 -15.38 -4.56
CA GLY A 31 18.27 -16.71 -4.11
C GLY A 31 17.41 -16.74 -2.86
N GLU A 32 17.07 -15.60 -2.27
CA GLU A 32 16.20 -15.51 -1.10
C GLU A 32 14.81 -16.09 -1.39
N LYS A 33 14.33 -16.95 -0.49
CA LYS A 33 12.98 -17.53 -0.57
C LYS A 33 11.99 -16.64 0.16
N VAL A 34 11.18 -15.91 -0.60
CA VAL A 34 10.21 -14.92 -0.11
C VAL A 34 8.80 -15.45 -0.23
N GLY A 35 8.02 -15.34 0.83
CA GLY A 35 6.58 -15.63 0.82
C GLY A 35 5.84 -14.72 -0.16
N LEU A 36 4.90 -15.25 -0.92
CA LEU A 36 4.13 -14.47 -1.89
C LEU A 36 3.28 -13.39 -1.20
N LEU A 37 2.90 -13.57 0.06
CA LEU A 37 2.34 -12.52 0.91
C LEU A 37 3.44 -11.83 1.70
N GLY A 38 3.51 -10.50 1.58
CA GLY A 38 4.35 -9.62 2.39
C GLY A 38 3.51 -8.80 3.38
N TYR A 39 4.05 -8.52 4.56
CA TYR A 39 3.40 -7.73 5.59
C TYR A 39 3.76 -6.25 5.45
N GLY A 40 2.77 -5.40 5.08
CA GLY A 40 2.91 -3.96 4.96
C GLY A 40 2.66 -3.23 6.29
N CYS A 41 3.65 -2.50 6.81
CA CYS A 41 3.59 -1.84 8.12
C CYS A 41 3.09 -0.39 8.08
N MET A 42 2.35 0.01 7.04
CA MET A 42 1.82 1.37 6.92
C MET A 42 0.58 1.62 7.82
N ARG A 43 -0.14 0.55 8.19
CA ARG A 43 -1.40 0.61 8.96
C ARG A 43 -1.35 -0.35 10.14
N LEU A 44 -0.33 -0.23 11.01
CA LEU A 44 -0.22 -1.05 12.21
C LEU A 44 -1.39 -0.79 13.17
N PRO A 45 -1.88 -1.83 13.89
CA PRO A 45 -3.00 -1.70 14.81
C PRO A 45 -2.69 -0.78 15.99
N THR A 46 -3.73 -0.14 16.53
CA THR A 46 -3.65 0.74 17.69
C THR A 46 -4.48 0.20 18.85
N VAL A 47 -4.17 0.63 20.07
CA VAL A 47 -4.79 0.13 21.31
C VAL A 47 -6.30 0.34 21.41
N ASP A 48 -6.85 1.25 20.62
CA ASP A 48 -8.31 1.51 20.55
C ASP A 48 -9.01 0.74 19.40
N GLY A 49 -8.31 -0.21 18.76
CA GLY A 49 -8.86 -1.03 17.69
C GLY A 49 -8.87 -0.34 16.30
N GLY A 50 -8.17 0.77 16.15
CA GLY A 50 -7.91 1.43 14.86
C GLY A 50 -6.56 1.05 14.26
N HIS A 51 -6.05 1.92 13.38
CA HIS A 51 -4.70 1.80 12.82
C HIS A 51 -3.90 3.12 12.96
N ALA A 52 -2.60 2.98 13.08
CA ALA A 52 -1.67 4.09 13.34
C ALA A 52 -1.41 5.01 12.14
N ASN A 53 -1.89 4.69 10.96
CA ASN A 53 -1.95 5.66 9.88
C ASN A 53 -2.92 6.77 10.33
N PRO A 54 -2.49 8.04 10.40
CA PRO A 54 -3.24 9.10 11.11
C PRO A 54 -4.60 9.44 10.49
N TRP A 55 -4.99 8.75 9.41
CA TRP A 55 -6.19 9.09 8.63
C TRP A 55 -6.81 7.85 7.98
N GLY A 56 -8.11 7.92 7.73
CA GLY A 56 -8.86 6.86 7.08
C GLY A 56 -9.94 6.26 7.96
N GLU A 57 -10.74 5.38 7.39
CA GLU A 57 -11.65 4.54 8.16
C GLU A 57 -10.83 3.78 9.22
N ASN A 58 -11.22 3.86 10.48
CA ASN A 58 -10.50 3.31 11.64
C ASN A 58 -9.12 3.94 11.94
N ALA A 59 -8.80 5.13 11.39
CA ALA A 59 -7.59 5.86 11.77
C ALA A 59 -7.62 6.27 13.23
N SER A 60 -6.52 6.05 13.94
CA SER A 60 -6.39 6.40 15.35
C SER A 60 -5.16 7.26 15.62
N LYS A 61 -5.27 8.14 16.62
CA LYS A 61 -4.16 8.91 17.18
C LYS A 61 -3.54 8.25 18.40
N THR A 62 -4.14 7.15 18.88
CA THR A 62 -3.61 6.42 20.05
C THR A 62 -2.31 5.71 19.71
N ALA A 63 -1.65 5.17 20.73
CA ALA A 63 -0.43 4.42 20.57
C ALA A 63 -0.65 3.15 19.70
N ILE A 64 0.38 2.73 19.00
CA ILE A 64 0.38 1.44 18.32
C ILE A 64 0.31 0.34 19.38
N ASP A 65 -0.54 -0.64 19.16
CA ASP A 65 -0.63 -1.83 20.00
C ASP A 65 0.53 -2.79 19.69
N GLN A 66 1.62 -2.63 20.46
CA GLN A 66 2.82 -3.44 20.29
C GLN A 66 2.55 -4.95 20.49
N GLU A 67 1.65 -5.32 21.42
CA GLU A 67 1.33 -6.73 21.71
C GLU A 67 0.57 -7.35 20.53
N MET A 68 -0.38 -6.61 19.96
CA MET A 68 -1.10 -7.08 18.76
C MET A 68 -0.16 -7.18 17.57
N VAL A 69 0.76 -6.22 17.37
CA VAL A 69 1.79 -6.32 16.31
C VAL A 69 2.67 -7.53 16.54
N ASN A 70 3.12 -7.79 17.78
CA ASN A 70 3.91 -8.98 18.11
C ASN A 70 3.15 -10.27 17.72
N ALA A 71 1.88 -10.37 18.10
CA ALA A 71 1.05 -11.55 17.78
C ALA A 71 0.83 -11.73 16.27
N HIS A 72 0.66 -10.62 15.51
CA HIS A 72 0.55 -10.67 14.06
C HIS A 72 1.86 -11.14 13.40
N ILE A 73 3.00 -10.64 13.85
CA ILE A 73 4.32 -11.03 13.32
C ILE A 73 4.60 -12.51 13.62
N ASP A 74 4.30 -12.98 14.85
CA ASP A 74 4.44 -14.38 15.22
C ASP A 74 3.61 -15.28 14.29
N TYR A 75 2.33 -14.95 14.14
CA TYR A 75 1.41 -15.69 13.26
C TYR A 75 1.87 -15.65 11.79
N ALA A 76 2.30 -14.49 11.31
CA ALA A 76 2.80 -14.32 9.95
C ALA A 76 4.00 -15.25 9.66
N LEU A 77 5.01 -15.24 10.54
CA LEU A 77 6.21 -16.08 10.42
C LEU A 77 5.91 -17.58 10.50
N GLU A 78 4.98 -17.97 11.35
CA GLU A 78 4.53 -19.37 11.47
C GLU A 78 3.86 -19.89 10.18
N HIS A 79 3.26 -18.98 9.39
CA HIS A 79 2.53 -19.32 8.18
C HIS A 79 3.26 -18.92 6.89
N GLY A 80 4.58 -18.67 6.98
CA GLY A 80 5.44 -18.45 5.81
C GLY A 80 5.45 -17.03 5.23
N VAL A 81 4.81 -16.06 5.90
CA VAL A 81 4.99 -14.64 5.60
C VAL A 81 6.30 -14.18 6.22
N ASN A 82 7.29 -13.91 5.39
CA ASN A 82 8.65 -13.60 5.86
C ASN A 82 9.23 -12.29 5.29
N TYR A 83 8.45 -11.51 4.57
CA TYR A 83 8.83 -10.20 4.03
C TYR A 83 8.02 -9.10 4.75
N PHE A 84 8.73 -8.19 5.42
CA PHE A 84 8.13 -7.10 6.22
C PHE A 84 8.56 -5.75 5.65
N ASP A 85 7.57 -5.00 5.14
CA ASP A 85 7.80 -3.70 4.49
C ASP A 85 7.45 -2.54 5.42
N THR A 86 8.40 -1.66 5.66
CA THR A 86 8.24 -0.46 6.47
C THR A 86 8.86 0.78 5.82
N SER A 87 8.87 1.90 6.54
CA SER A 87 9.47 3.17 6.12
C SER A 87 9.57 4.13 7.30
N PRO A 88 10.58 5.01 7.34
CA PRO A 88 10.65 6.11 8.31
C PRO A 88 9.42 7.01 8.32
N ALA A 89 8.66 7.05 7.20
CA ALA A 89 7.47 7.89 7.08
C ALA A 89 6.17 7.21 7.56
N TYR A 90 6.19 5.91 7.87
CA TYR A 90 4.98 5.18 8.22
C TYR A 90 4.61 5.33 9.69
N CYS A 91 3.30 5.30 9.98
CA CYS A 91 2.77 5.35 11.34
C CYS A 91 3.35 6.51 12.16
N ARG A 92 3.36 7.72 11.61
CA ARG A 92 3.92 8.93 12.27
C ARG A 92 5.41 8.82 12.64
N GLY A 93 6.16 7.98 11.93
CA GLY A 93 7.58 7.71 12.19
C GLY A 93 7.86 6.58 13.20
N GLU A 94 6.81 5.89 13.67
CA GLU A 94 6.94 4.85 14.69
C GLU A 94 7.08 3.43 14.13
N SER A 95 6.74 3.23 12.84
CA SER A 95 6.64 1.90 12.23
C SER A 95 7.93 1.08 12.33
N GLU A 96 9.09 1.66 12.04
CA GLU A 96 10.38 0.96 12.12
C GLU A 96 10.71 0.51 13.54
N THR A 97 10.43 1.37 14.55
CA THR A 97 10.68 1.05 15.96
C THR A 97 9.81 -0.10 16.45
N VAL A 98 8.53 -0.07 16.10
CA VAL A 98 7.56 -1.11 16.49
C VAL A 98 7.90 -2.45 15.81
N LEU A 99 8.18 -2.40 14.51
CA LEU A 99 8.56 -3.59 13.74
C LEU A 99 9.88 -4.18 14.25
N GLY A 100 10.89 -3.35 14.53
CA GLY A 100 12.17 -3.79 15.06
C GLY A 100 12.03 -4.53 16.40
N LYS A 101 11.21 -4.02 17.32
CA LYS A 101 10.90 -4.69 18.59
C LYS A 101 10.21 -6.05 18.36
N ALA A 102 9.27 -6.13 17.43
CA ALA A 102 8.55 -7.36 17.14
C ALA A 102 9.47 -8.43 16.51
N LEU A 103 10.26 -8.06 15.49
CA LEU A 103 11.11 -8.96 14.75
C LEU A 103 12.33 -9.44 15.54
N LYS A 104 12.89 -8.63 16.43
CA LYS A 104 14.04 -9.04 17.28
C LYS A 104 13.76 -10.24 18.18
N ARG A 105 12.51 -10.58 18.40
CA ARG A 105 12.06 -11.77 19.14
C ARG A 105 12.32 -13.08 18.40
N HIS A 106 12.63 -12.99 17.09
CA HIS A 106 12.85 -14.12 16.20
C HIS A 106 14.28 -14.18 15.66
N PRO A 107 14.79 -15.36 15.27
CA PRO A 107 16.08 -15.47 14.56
C PRO A 107 16.10 -14.62 13.30
N ARG A 108 17.18 -13.85 13.08
CA ARG A 108 17.31 -12.85 12.02
C ARG A 108 17.22 -13.45 10.59
N ASP A 109 17.58 -14.70 10.44
CA ASP A 109 17.56 -15.45 9.18
C ASP A 109 16.18 -15.96 8.79
N ARG A 110 15.16 -15.84 9.66
CA ARG A 110 13.79 -16.26 9.36
C ARG A 110 12.97 -15.23 8.60
N TYR A 111 13.48 -14.00 8.44
CA TYR A 111 12.69 -12.91 7.84
C TYR A 111 13.55 -11.93 7.06
N TYR A 112 12.90 -11.20 6.17
CA TYR A 112 13.45 -10.13 5.38
C TYR A 112 12.82 -8.80 5.76
N ILE A 113 13.66 -7.77 5.96
CA ILE A 113 13.25 -6.40 6.25
C ILE A 113 13.42 -5.56 5.00
N ALA A 114 12.34 -4.87 4.59
CA ALA A 114 12.36 -3.82 3.59
C ALA A 114 12.08 -2.47 4.25
N THR A 115 12.97 -1.48 4.01
CA THR A 115 12.72 -0.08 4.38
C THR A 115 13.22 0.86 3.30
N LYS A 116 13.01 2.18 3.46
CA LYS A 116 13.07 3.11 2.35
C LYS A 116 13.78 4.41 2.72
N LEU A 117 14.47 5.02 1.76
CA LEU A 117 14.98 6.38 1.85
C LEU A 117 13.83 7.37 1.60
N SER A 118 13.19 7.84 2.66
CA SER A 118 11.96 8.66 2.63
C SER A 118 12.25 10.16 2.77
N ASN A 119 13.20 10.66 2.01
CA ASN A 119 13.65 12.05 1.99
C ASN A 119 12.65 12.95 1.22
N PHE A 120 11.48 13.23 1.78
CA PHE A 120 10.41 13.96 1.07
C PHE A 120 10.54 15.47 1.14
N ALA A 121 11.12 16.02 2.20
CA ALA A 121 11.27 17.47 2.38
C ALA A 121 12.64 17.96 1.85
N PRO A 122 12.74 19.19 1.28
CA PRO A 122 14.02 19.74 0.81
C PRO A 122 15.14 19.74 1.86
N SER A 123 14.81 19.90 3.15
CA SER A 123 15.76 19.79 4.26
C SER A 123 16.39 18.38 4.43
N GLN A 124 15.81 17.36 3.79
CA GLN A 124 16.25 15.98 3.84
C GLN A 124 17.03 15.55 2.58
N TYR A 125 17.24 16.46 1.61
CA TYR A 125 17.85 16.09 0.33
C TYR A 125 19.38 15.99 0.39
N SER A 126 20.05 16.58 1.40
CA SER A 126 21.51 16.49 1.49
C SER A 126 21.97 15.04 1.71
N ALA A 127 23.16 14.71 1.17
CA ALA A 127 23.78 13.41 1.40
C ALA A 127 23.88 13.06 2.90
N ALA A 128 24.24 14.03 3.75
CA ALA A 128 24.31 13.86 5.18
C ALA A 128 22.98 13.45 5.79
N ALA A 129 21.90 14.13 5.44
CA ALA A 129 20.55 13.81 5.93
C ALA A 129 20.06 12.43 5.45
N CYS A 130 20.36 12.07 4.20
CA CYS A 130 20.03 10.74 3.65
C CYS A 130 20.79 9.63 4.37
N LYS A 131 22.09 9.81 4.62
CA LYS A 131 22.94 8.86 5.38
C LYS A 131 22.46 8.71 6.82
N GLU A 132 22.14 9.82 7.48
CA GLU A 132 21.58 9.81 8.84
C GLU A 132 20.25 9.06 8.90
N MET A 133 19.37 9.23 7.89
CA MET A 133 18.09 8.50 7.79
C MET A 133 18.32 6.98 7.71
N PHE A 134 19.28 6.53 6.91
CA PHE A 134 19.64 5.11 6.81
C PHE A 134 20.15 4.56 8.16
N GLU A 135 21.04 5.28 8.84
CA GLU A 135 21.55 4.86 10.15
C GLU A 135 20.44 4.81 11.21
N LYS A 136 19.52 5.78 11.20
CA LYS A 136 18.35 5.77 12.07
C LYS A 136 17.45 4.56 11.79
N SER A 137 17.22 4.21 10.52
CA SER A 137 16.43 3.03 10.15
C SER A 137 17.04 1.76 10.72
N LEU A 138 18.35 1.53 10.60
CA LEU A 138 19.02 0.38 11.19
C LEU A 138 18.88 0.35 12.73
N LYS A 139 19.06 1.51 13.36
CA LYS A 139 18.91 1.64 14.82
C LYS A 139 17.48 1.31 15.27
N TYR A 140 16.45 1.84 14.61
CA TYR A 140 15.05 1.63 14.97
C TYR A 140 14.60 0.19 14.70
N LEU A 141 15.06 -0.39 13.59
CA LEU A 141 14.83 -1.78 13.23
C LEU A 141 15.67 -2.77 14.07
N GLN A 142 16.63 -2.29 14.88
CA GLN A 142 17.51 -3.09 15.75
C GLN A 142 18.29 -4.17 14.98
N THR A 143 18.85 -3.79 13.83
CA THR A 143 19.58 -4.68 12.90
C THR A 143 20.80 -3.97 12.32
N ASP A 144 21.82 -4.74 11.93
CA ASP A 144 23.04 -4.21 11.30
C ASP A 144 22.90 -4.10 9.76
N TYR A 145 21.88 -4.73 9.18
CA TYR A 145 21.62 -4.73 7.74
C TYR A 145 20.12 -4.83 7.43
N VAL A 146 19.76 -4.36 6.25
CA VAL A 146 18.41 -4.57 5.66
C VAL A 146 18.50 -5.45 4.43
N ASP A 147 17.48 -6.28 4.23
CA ASP A 147 17.45 -7.20 3.09
C ASP A 147 17.04 -6.49 1.80
N PHE A 148 16.14 -5.51 1.91
CA PHE A 148 15.63 -4.72 0.79
C PHE A 148 15.62 -3.24 1.17
N TYR A 149 16.30 -2.41 0.38
CA TYR A 149 16.30 -0.96 0.58
C TYR A 149 15.84 -0.24 -0.67
N LEU A 150 14.92 0.72 -0.53
CA LEU A 150 14.28 1.37 -1.66
C LEU A 150 14.53 2.88 -1.68
N LEU A 151 14.77 3.43 -2.86
CA LEU A 151 14.48 4.84 -3.11
C LEU A 151 12.96 5.03 -3.04
N HIS A 152 12.47 5.84 -2.09
CA HIS A 152 11.04 5.94 -1.81
C HIS A 152 10.34 6.93 -2.74
N SER A 153 9.22 6.50 -3.34
CA SER A 153 8.33 7.37 -4.11
C SER A 153 9.01 8.04 -5.32
N VAL A 154 9.71 7.21 -6.10
CA VAL A 154 10.35 7.64 -7.35
C VAL A 154 9.29 8.06 -8.36
N GLY A 155 9.54 9.17 -9.06
CA GLY A 155 8.63 9.76 -10.04
C GLY A 155 7.59 10.72 -9.44
N ASN A 156 7.34 10.70 -8.13
CA ASN A 156 6.50 11.70 -7.51
C ASN A 156 7.17 13.09 -7.57
N GLY A 157 6.48 14.07 -8.18
CA GLY A 157 7.02 15.40 -8.45
C GLY A 157 7.87 15.47 -9.72
N GLY A 158 7.96 14.39 -10.52
CA GLY A 158 8.66 14.32 -11.80
C GLY A 158 10.17 14.17 -11.68
N PHE A 159 10.83 14.10 -12.84
CA PHE A 159 12.28 13.84 -12.95
C PHE A 159 13.15 14.86 -12.22
N GLU A 160 12.80 16.15 -12.26
CA GLU A 160 13.57 17.19 -11.55
C GLU A 160 13.53 17.02 -10.03
N THR A 161 12.41 16.55 -9.47
CA THR A 161 12.33 16.22 -8.05
C THR A 161 13.16 14.98 -7.73
N PHE A 162 13.10 13.96 -8.58
CA PHE A 162 13.94 12.75 -8.46
C PHE A 162 15.43 13.12 -8.46
N LYS A 163 15.85 13.98 -9.39
CA LYS A 163 17.22 14.47 -9.50
C LYS A 163 17.70 15.11 -8.19
N LYS A 164 16.95 16.08 -7.67
CA LYS A 164 17.26 16.76 -6.39
C LYS A 164 17.33 15.81 -5.20
N ARG A 165 16.48 14.79 -5.17
CA ARG A 165 16.41 13.85 -4.07
C ARG A 165 17.52 12.81 -4.08
N TYR A 166 18.01 12.41 -5.26
CA TYR A 166 18.83 11.20 -5.39
C TYR A 166 20.07 11.33 -6.25
N LEU A 167 20.14 12.28 -7.20
CA LEU A 167 21.27 12.44 -8.10
C LEU A 167 22.21 13.58 -7.68
N ASP A 168 21.66 14.78 -7.42
CA ASP A 168 22.44 16.00 -7.14
C ASP A 168 23.21 15.92 -5.79
N ASN A 169 22.93 14.93 -4.98
CA ASN A 169 23.54 14.70 -3.66
C ASN A 169 24.46 13.46 -3.60
N ASP A 170 24.68 12.78 -4.72
CA ASP A 170 25.51 11.57 -4.83
C ASP A 170 25.13 10.45 -3.84
N ILE A 171 23.85 10.36 -3.43
CA ILE A 171 23.45 9.33 -2.47
C ILE A 171 23.40 7.93 -3.10
N ILE A 172 23.08 7.79 -4.39
CA ILE A 172 22.99 6.47 -5.05
C ILE A 172 24.33 5.74 -5.04
N PRO A 173 25.48 6.34 -5.42
CA PRO A 173 26.79 5.69 -5.28
C PRO A 173 27.07 5.22 -3.85
N TRP A 174 26.75 6.03 -2.85
CA TRP A 174 26.92 5.65 -1.46
C TRP A 174 26.02 4.45 -1.07
N LEU A 175 24.80 4.35 -1.58
CA LEU A 175 23.94 3.18 -1.35
C LEU A 175 24.54 1.91 -1.95
N TYR A 176 25.16 1.98 -3.12
CA TYR A 176 25.92 0.86 -3.68
C TYR A 176 27.13 0.48 -2.82
N GLU A 177 27.82 1.45 -2.20
CA GLU A 177 28.86 1.14 -1.23
C GLU A 177 28.30 0.40 -0.01
N GLN A 178 27.12 0.81 0.52
CA GLN A 178 26.48 0.09 1.61
C GLN A 178 26.08 -1.33 1.20
N LYS A 179 25.65 -1.52 -0.06
CA LYS A 179 25.38 -2.85 -0.62
C LYS A 179 26.68 -3.68 -0.68
N ALA A 180 27.75 -3.14 -1.18
CA ALA A 180 29.06 -3.82 -1.22
C ALA A 180 29.57 -4.21 0.17
N LYS A 181 29.26 -3.42 1.21
CA LYS A 181 29.55 -3.69 2.62
C LYS A 181 28.57 -4.69 3.27
N GLY A 182 27.57 -5.19 2.56
CA GLY A 182 26.56 -6.12 3.06
C GLY A 182 25.51 -5.51 4.00
N ARG A 183 25.48 -4.17 4.13
CA ARG A 183 24.47 -3.47 4.95
C ARG A 183 23.12 -3.31 4.23
N ILE A 184 23.13 -3.40 2.91
CA ILE A 184 21.96 -3.53 2.02
C ILE A 184 22.18 -4.80 1.20
N ARG A 185 21.24 -5.74 1.21
CA ARG A 185 21.35 -6.94 0.38
C ARG A 185 20.79 -6.73 -1.02
N ASN A 186 19.60 -6.13 -1.11
CA ASN A 186 18.93 -5.81 -2.36
C ASN A 186 18.61 -4.32 -2.40
N LEU A 187 19.04 -3.62 -3.46
CA LEU A 187 18.77 -2.20 -3.69
C LEU A 187 17.76 -2.03 -4.81
N GLY A 188 16.70 -1.27 -4.56
CA GLY A 188 15.62 -1.03 -5.51
C GLY A 188 14.93 0.33 -5.31
N TRP A 189 13.76 0.47 -5.88
CA TRP A 189 12.97 1.69 -5.76
C TRP A 189 11.47 1.40 -5.82
N SER A 190 10.64 2.34 -5.29
CA SER A 190 9.20 2.29 -5.40
C SER A 190 8.69 3.36 -6.36
N TYR A 191 7.86 2.96 -7.33
CA TYR A 191 7.32 3.81 -8.38
C TYR A 191 6.04 4.53 -7.94
N HIS A 192 5.98 5.85 -8.24
CA HIS A 192 4.81 6.68 -7.92
C HIS A 192 4.52 7.75 -9.00
N GLY A 193 4.59 7.39 -10.26
CA GLY A 193 4.31 8.29 -11.39
C GLY A 193 5.56 8.71 -12.17
N ASP A 194 5.36 9.56 -13.18
CA ASP A 194 6.36 10.05 -14.13
C ASP A 194 7.10 8.96 -14.93
N PRO A 195 6.60 8.63 -16.14
CA PRO A 195 7.21 7.65 -17.03
C PRO A 195 8.68 7.93 -17.34
N LYS A 196 9.05 9.22 -17.54
CA LYS A 196 10.43 9.62 -17.87
C LYS A 196 11.44 9.19 -16.81
N THR A 197 11.06 9.28 -15.54
CA THR A 197 11.95 8.84 -14.45
C THR A 197 12.16 7.32 -14.49
N VAL A 198 11.11 6.55 -14.79
CA VAL A 198 11.23 5.08 -14.92
C VAL A 198 12.09 4.70 -16.11
N GLU A 199 11.82 5.27 -17.28
CA GLU A 199 12.58 5.00 -18.50
C GLU A 199 14.06 5.28 -18.27
N TRP A 200 14.40 6.42 -17.66
CA TRP A 200 15.78 6.78 -17.33
C TRP A 200 16.43 5.76 -16.37
N LEU A 201 15.71 5.31 -15.31
CA LEU A 201 16.24 4.31 -14.37
C LEU A 201 16.46 2.95 -15.03
N LEU A 202 15.59 2.56 -15.95
CA LEU A 202 15.71 1.30 -16.68
C LEU A 202 16.83 1.35 -17.74
N GLU A 203 17.02 2.50 -18.40
CA GLU A 203 18.18 2.74 -19.27
C GLU A 203 19.50 2.62 -18.50
N LYS A 204 19.59 3.22 -17.31
CA LYS A 204 20.77 3.11 -16.44
C LYS A 204 20.99 1.68 -15.93
N HIS A 205 19.92 0.94 -15.70
CA HIS A 205 20.00 -0.48 -15.39
C HIS A 205 20.57 -1.30 -16.57
N ASP A 206 20.02 -1.09 -17.77
CA ASP A 206 20.43 -1.79 -18.99
C ASP A 206 21.90 -1.50 -19.36
N ALA A 207 22.37 -0.27 -19.10
CA ALA A 207 23.76 0.13 -19.28
C ALA A 207 24.72 -0.43 -18.19
N GLY A 208 24.19 -1.09 -17.15
CA GLY A 208 24.99 -1.59 -16.03
C GLY A 208 25.49 -0.49 -15.06
N GLU A 209 25.06 0.76 -15.25
CA GLU A 209 25.46 1.89 -14.41
C GLU A 209 24.74 1.86 -13.05
N MET A 210 23.47 1.42 -13.03
CA MET A 210 22.64 1.31 -11.84
C MET A 210 21.86 -0.02 -11.84
N PRO A 211 22.48 -1.16 -11.51
CA PRO A 211 21.85 -2.47 -11.56
C PRO A 211 20.88 -2.67 -10.40
N TRP A 212 19.59 -2.49 -10.63
CA TRP A 212 18.53 -2.69 -9.62
C TRP A 212 18.28 -4.18 -9.37
N ASP A 213 18.04 -4.53 -8.09
CA ASP A 213 17.78 -5.92 -7.70
C ASP A 213 16.28 -6.24 -7.67
N PHE A 214 15.44 -5.25 -7.46
CA PHE A 214 13.98 -5.36 -7.46
C PHE A 214 13.33 -3.98 -7.64
N VAL A 215 12.05 -3.99 -7.97
CA VAL A 215 11.25 -2.76 -8.07
C VAL A 215 9.89 -2.98 -7.42
N GLN A 216 9.42 -1.98 -6.68
CA GLN A 216 8.08 -1.98 -6.08
C GLN A 216 7.15 -1.10 -6.92
N ILE A 217 6.05 -1.69 -7.41
CA ILE A 217 5.05 -0.99 -8.22
C ILE A 217 3.65 -1.10 -7.63
N GLN A 218 2.81 -0.13 -7.90
CA GLN A 218 1.37 -0.22 -7.67
C GLN A 218 0.76 -1.13 -8.75
N MET A 219 0.07 -2.20 -8.32
CA MET A 219 -0.55 -3.15 -9.24
C MET A 219 -1.77 -3.80 -8.60
N ASN A 220 -2.88 -3.77 -9.31
CA ASN A 220 -4.12 -4.48 -9.04
C ASN A 220 -4.89 -4.60 -10.37
N TYR A 221 -6.04 -5.29 -10.40
CA TYR A 221 -6.77 -5.53 -11.63
C TYR A 221 -7.38 -4.27 -12.27
N VAL A 222 -7.52 -3.14 -11.52
CA VAL A 222 -7.94 -1.84 -12.07
C VAL A 222 -6.74 -1.12 -12.68
N ASP A 223 -5.65 -0.95 -11.93
CA ASP A 223 -4.46 -0.22 -12.40
C ASP A 223 -3.71 -0.98 -13.51
N TRP A 224 -4.00 -2.25 -13.72
CA TRP A 224 -3.34 -3.07 -14.73
C TRP A 224 -3.40 -2.40 -16.12
N LYS A 225 -4.59 -2.03 -16.58
CA LYS A 225 -4.81 -1.38 -17.88
C LYS A 225 -5.32 0.06 -17.80
N HIS A 226 -5.77 0.49 -16.63
CA HIS A 226 -6.54 1.72 -16.48
C HIS A 226 -5.90 2.76 -15.56
N ALA A 227 -4.65 2.57 -15.12
CA ALA A 227 -3.98 3.52 -14.24
C ALA A 227 -3.88 4.93 -14.86
N GLN A 228 -3.67 5.03 -16.18
CA GLN A 228 -3.58 6.32 -16.87
C GLN A 228 -4.93 7.03 -17.02
N GLU A 229 -6.04 6.30 -17.06
CA GLU A 229 -7.38 6.87 -17.10
C GLU A 229 -7.72 7.56 -15.79
N VAL A 230 -7.23 6.98 -14.68
CA VAL A 230 -7.42 7.51 -13.33
C VAL A 230 -6.43 8.63 -13.03
N ASN A 231 -5.18 8.49 -13.45
CA ASN A 231 -4.09 9.43 -13.20
C ASN A 231 -3.18 9.55 -14.44
N LYS A 232 -3.32 10.64 -15.19
CA LYS A 232 -2.58 10.87 -16.44
C LYS A 232 -1.05 10.89 -16.30
N ARG A 233 -0.52 11.02 -15.08
CA ARG A 233 0.92 10.98 -14.81
C ARG A 233 1.41 9.57 -14.53
N ASN A 234 0.52 8.63 -14.29
CA ASN A 234 0.88 7.25 -14.04
C ASN A 234 1.03 6.48 -15.36
N VAL A 235 1.61 5.31 -15.31
CA VAL A 235 1.58 4.32 -16.39
C VAL A 235 0.82 3.09 -15.93
N ASN A 236 0.19 2.40 -16.87
CA ASN A 236 -0.51 1.16 -16.59
C ASN A 236 0.47 0.14 -15.99
N ALA A 237 0.00 -0.62 -15.00
CA ALA A 237 0.82 -1.60 -14.32
C ALA A 237 1.30 -2.72 -15.27
N GLU A 238 0.52 -3.02 -16.33
CA GLU A 238 0.90 -3.95 -17.39
C GLU A 238 2.20 -3.52 -18.08
N TYR A 239 2.35 -2.25 -18.44
CA TYR A 239 3.57 -1.72 -19.05
C TYR A 239 4.77 -1.86 -18.09
N LEU A 240 4.62 -1.43 -16.83
CA LEU A 240 5.68 -1.56 -15.82
C LEU A 240 6.08 -3.02 -15.60
N TYR A 241 5.09 -3.89 -15.50
CA TYR A 241 5.33 -5.33 -15.35
C TYR A 241 6.13 -5.89 -16.52
N GLN A 242 5.74 -5.61 -17.76
CA GLN A 242 6.42 -6.08 -18.97
C GLN A 242 7.87 -5.57 -19.05
N GLU A 243 8.08 -4.27 -18.73
CA GLU A 243 9.41 -3.66 -18.74
C GLU A 243 10.36 -4.28 -17.69
N LEU A 244 9.82 -4.64 -16.52
CA LEU A 244 10.59 -5.29 -15.46
C LEU A 244 10.80 -6.79 -15.75
N ASP A 245 9.77 -7.48 -16.27
CA ASP A 245 9.83 -8.90 -16.59
C ASP A 245 10.85 -9.20 -17.69
N ARG A 246 10.89 -8.40 -18.78
CA ARG A 246 11.87 -8.58 -19.85
C ARG A 246 13.33 -8.39 -19.40
N ARG A 247 13.55 -7.67 -18.29
CA ARG A 247 14.86 -7.47 -17.65
C ARG A 247 15.15 -8.47 -16.54
N GLY A 248 14.21 -9.36 -16.24
CA GLY A 248 14.35 -10.32 -15.15
C GLY A 248 14.34 -9.67 -13.75
N ILE A 249 13.86 -8.42 -13.60
CA ILE A 249 13.82 -7.70 -12.33
C ILE A 249 12.63 -8.18 -11.50
N PRO A 250 12.83 -8.73 -10.29
CA PRO A 250 11.75 -9.09 -9.37
C PRO A 250 10.86 -7.91 -9.01
N ILE A 251 9.55 -8.17 -8.88
CA ILE A 251 8.54 -7.14 -8.65
C ILE A 251 7.90 -7.34 -7.28
N VAL A 252 7.93 -6.30 -6.45
CA VAL A 252 7.16 -6.22 -5.20
C VAL A 252 5.89 -5.41 -5.48
N ILE A 253 4.73 -5.90 -5.06
CA ILE A 253 3.47 -5.23 -5.31
C ILE A 253 3.06 -4.41 -4.10
N MET A 254 2.76 -3.12 -4.31
CA MET A 254 2.02 -2.26 -3.37
C MET A 254 0.62 -1.97 -3.92
N GLU A 255 -0.30 -1.59 -3.04
CA GLU A 255 -1.69 -1.26 -3.36
C GLU A 255 -2.49 -2.37 -4.09
N PRO A 256 -2.31 -3.66 -3.72
CA PRO A 256 -3.05 -4.74 -4.37
C PRO A 256 -4.57 -4.59 -4.20
N LEU A 257 -5.00 -3.92 -3.13
CA LEU A 257 -6.40 -3.65 -2.79
C LEU A 257 -6.81 -2.19 -3.03
N LEU A 258 -5.98 -1.39 -3.73
CA LEU A 258 -6.29 0.01 -4.07
C LEU A 258 -6.67 0.84 -2.83
N GLY A 259 -5.86 0.77 -1.76
CA GLY A 259 -6.13 1.40 -0.47
C GLY A 259 -7.27 0.78 0.33
N GLY A 260 -7.66 -0.46 0.03
CA GLY A 260 -8.77 -1.18 0.62
C GLY A 260 -10.09 -1.08 -0.18
N ARG A 261 -10.13 -0.29 -1.24
CA ARG A 261 -11.34 -0.11 -2.06
C ARG A 261 -11.75 -1.37 -2.81
N LEU A 262 -10.82 -2.24 -3.15
CA LEU A 262 -11.07 -3.53 -3.77
C LEU A 262 -11.33 -4.67 -2.76
N ALA A 263 -11.32 -4.37 -1.47
CA ALA A 263 -11.71 -5.32 -0.42
C ALA A 263 -13.24 -5.39 -0.21
N LYS A 264 -14.00 -4.53 -0.86
CA LYS A 264 -15.47 -4.54 -0.86
C LYS A 264 -15.94 -4.48 -2.30
N HIS A 265 -16.91 -5.30 -2.68
CA HIS A 265 -17.55 -5.22 -3.98
C HIS A 265 -18.97 -4.68 -3.82
N ASN A 266 -19.37 -3.79 -4.71
CA ASN A 266 -20.78 -3.52 -4.93
C ASN A 266 -21.37 -4.56 -5.88
N GLU A 267 -22.69 -4.51 -6.08
CA GLU A 267 -23.44 -5.46 -6.88
C GLU A 267 -22.92 -5.57 -8.33
N ALA A 268 -22.51 -4.45 -8.95
CA ALA A 268 -22.02 -4.44 -10.33
C ALA A 268 -20.68 -5.17 -10.48
N ILE A 269 -19.78 -5.06 -9.49
CA ILE A 269 -18.51 -5.80 -9.49
C ILE A 269 -18.75 -7.27 -9.10
N ALA A 270 -19.60 -7.50 -8.09
CA ALA A 270 -19.93 -8.83 -7.61
C ALA A 270 -20.59 -9.69 -8.70
N SER A 271 -21.46 -9.10 -9.55
CA SER A 271 -22.11 -9.82 -10.63
C SER A 271 -21.15 -10.41 -11.67
N GLU A 272 -19.96 -9.84 -11.84
CA GLU A 272 -18.92 -10.37 -12.72
C GLU A 272 -18.13 -11.53 -12.10
N LEU A 273 -17.97 -11.55 -10.79
CA LEU A 273 -17.04 -12.45 -10.10
C LEU A 273 -17.74 -13.60 -9.36
N THR A 274 -18.88 -13.34 -8.72
CA THR A 274 -19.63 -14.34 -7.95
C THR A 274 -20.04 -15.59 -8.76
N PRO A 275 -20.39 -15.50 -10.06
CA PRO A 275 -20.70 -16.67 -10.87
C PRO A 275 -19.51 -17.62 -11.11
N LEU A 276 -18.29 -17.13 -10.92
CA LEU A 276 -17.05 -17.92 -11.09
C LEU A 276 -16.61 -18.61 -9.81
N ASP A 277 -16.76 -17.94 -8.67
CA ASP A 277 -16.47 -18.48 -7.35
C ASP A 277 -17.27 -17.68 -6.31
N SER A 278 -18.38 -18.26 -5.83
CA SER A 278 -19.26 -17.63 -4.85
C SER A 278 -18.67 -17.57 -3.44
N GLN A 279 -17.58 -18.29 -3.18
CA GLN A 279 -16.90 -18.32 -1.88
C GLN A 279 -15.68 -17.40 -1.83
N ALA A 280 -15.21 -16.94 -2.99
CA ALA A 280 -14.06 -16.04 -3.06
C ALA A 280 -14.44 -14.65 -2.58
N THR A 281 -13.65 -14.13 -1.64
CA THR A 281 -13.82 -12.75 -1.16
C THR A 281 -13.31 -11.73 -2.17
N PRO A 282 -13.75 -10.46 -2.10
CA PRO A 282 -13.19 -9.39 -2.92
C PRO A 282 -11.67 -9.27 -2.80
N ALA A 283 -11.13 -9.38 -1.58
CA ALA A 283 -9.68 -9.32 -1.34
C ALA A 283 -8.95 -10.49 -1.99
N SER A 284 -9.52 -11.69 -1.95
CA SER A 284 -8.90 -12.88 -2.55
C SER A 284 -8.78 -12.77 -4.06
N TRP A 285 -9.75 -12.18 -4.76
CA TRP A 285 -9.68 -11.92 -6.20
C TRP A 285 -8.51 -11.00 -6.55
N ALA A 286 -8.35 -9.89 -5.80
CA ALA A 286 -7.28 -8.93 -6.05
C ALA A 286 -5.88 -9.50 -5.74
N LEU A 287 -5.74 -10.28 -4.66
CA LEU A 287 -4.48 -10.93 -4.31
C LEU A 287 -4.12 -12.03 -5.31
N ARG A 288 -5.08 -12.85 -5.72
CA ARG A 288 -4.88 -13.88 -6.76
C ARG A 288 -4.50 -13.22 -8.10
N PHE A 289 -5.09 -12.08 -8.45
CA PHE A 289 -4.70 -11.33 -9.63
C PHE A 289 -3.20 -11.01 -9.61
N CYS A 290 -2.72 -10.38 -8.55
CA CYS A 290 -1.30 -10.05 -8.41
C CYS A 290 -0.41 -11.33 -8.41
N GLY A 291 -0.82 -12.35 -7.66
CA GLY A 291 -0.05 -13.58 -7.50
C GLY A 291 0.05 -14.42 -8.76
N SER A 292 -0.93 -14.33 -9.68
CA SER A 292 -0.93 -15.05 -10.95
C SER A 292 0.07 -14.53 -11.99
N HIS A 293 0.85 -13.50 -11.62
CA HIS A 293 1.92 -12.96 -12.46
C HIS A 293 3.29 -13.49 -11.98
N PRO A 294 3.99 -14.34 -12.77
CA PRO A 294 5.17 -15.07 -12.30
C PRO A 294 6.35 -14.22 -11.82
N ARG A 295 6.51 -12.99 -12.36
CA ARG A 295 7.59 -12.08 -11.95
C ARG A 295 7.34 -11.39 -10.60
N VAL A 296 6.13 -11.47 -10.06
CA VAL A 296 5.79 -10.94 -8.74
C VAL A 296 6.51 -11.75 -7.66
N LEU A 297 7.37 -11.08 -6.89
CA LEU A 297 8.12 -11.68 -5.79
C LEU A 297 7.25 -11.79 -4.54
N THR A 298 6.58 -10.69 -4.16
CA THR A 298 5.71 -10.64 -2.99
C THR A 298 4.67 -9.52 -3.14
N ILE A 299 3.53 -9.69 -2.46
CA ILE A 299 2.37 -8.80 -2.51
C ILE A 299 2.20 -8.20 -1.13
N LEU A 300 2.41 -6.88 -1.00
CA LEU A 300 2.30 -6.18 0.28
C LEU A 300 0.85 -5.91 0.62
N SER A 301 0.40 -6.43 1.75
CA SER A 301 -0.91 -6.10 2.31
C SER A 301 -0.78 -5.47 3.69
N GLY A 302 -1.54 -4.38 3.92
CA GLY A 302 -1.68 -3.74 5.22
C GLY A 302 -2.75 -4.45 6.04
N MET A 303 -2.35 -5.37 6.90
CA MET A 303 -3.23 -6.27 7.66
C MET A 303 -3.36 -5.76 9.10
N THR A 304 -4.20 -4.73 9.30
CA THR A 304 -4.44 -4.12 10.61
C THR A 304 -5.10 -5.10 11.59
N PHE A 305 -6.01 -5.94 11.09
CA PHE A 305 -6.76 -6.91 11.91
C PHE A 305 -6.29 -8.33 11.61
N LYS A 306 -6.37 -9.20 12.60
CA LYS A 306 -5.95 -10.61 12.48
C LYS A 306 -6.71 -11.35 11.37
N GLU A 307 -7.98 -11.03 11.21
CA GLU A 307 -8.84 -11.61 10.18
C GLU A 307 -8.30 -11.37 8.77
N HIS A 308 -7.78 -10.17 8.50
CA HIS A 308 -7.13 -9.84 7.22
C HIS A 308 -5.88 -10.71 6.99
N LEU A 309 -5.08 -10.91 8.03
CA LEU A 309 -3.88 -11.74 7.95
C LEU A 309 -4.22 -13.20 7.67
N VAL A 310 -5.18 -13.74 8.38
CA VAL A 310 -5.67 -15.14 8.23
C VAL A 310 -6.22 -15.37 6.82
N GLU A 311 -7.09 -14.48 6.34
CA GLU A 311 -7.72 -14.58 5.02
C GLU A 311 -6.67 -14.47 3.89
N ASN A 312 -5.76 -13.51 3.97
CA ASN A 312 -4.75 -13.30 2.94
C ASN A 312 -3.75 -14.46 2.89
N ILE A 313 -3.36 -15.01 4.04
CA ILE A 313 -2.55 -16.24 4.11
C ILE A 313 -3.30 -17.40 3.44
N ALA A 314 -4.57 -17.62 3.79
CA ALA A 314 -5.37 -18.69 3.20
C ALA A 314 -5.49 -18.55 1.66
N THR A 315 -5.59 -17.34 1.16
CA THR A 315 -5.67 -17.03 -0.28
C THR A 315 -4.39 -17.42 -1.05
N LEU A 316 -3.22 -17.23 -0.43
CA LEU A 316 -1.92 -17.41 -1.08
C LEU A 316 -1.16 -18.68 -0.63
N SER A 317 -1.82 -19.57 0.13
CA SER A 317 -1.22 -20.77 0.72
C SER A 317 -2.01 -22.07 0.45
N PRO A 318 -1.81 -22.73 -0.69
CA PRO A 318 -1.09 -22.28 -1.89
C PRO A 318 -1.93 -21.32 -2.75
N LEU A 319 -1.26 -20.51 -3.55
CA LEU A 319 -1.93 -19.71 -4.57
C LEU A 319 -2.70 -20.59 -5.55
N LYS A 320 -3.98 -20.30 -5.72
CA LYS A 320 -4.77 -20.76 -6.87
C LYS A 320 -4.67 -19.70 -7.96
N GLU A 321 -3.82 -19.93 -8.96
CA GLU A 321 -3.66 -19.01 -10.09
C GLU A 321 -4.98 -18.79 -10.81
N LEU A 322 -5.13 -17.60 -11.40
CA LEU A 322 -6.32 -17.25 -12.17
C LEU A 322 -6.31 -17.95 -13.53
N THR A 323 -7.48 -18.43 -13.93
CA THR A 323 -7.73 -18.92 -15.29
C THR A 323 -7.91 -17.73 -16.25
N PRO A 324 -7.74 -17.93 -17.59
CA PRO A 324 -8.04 -16.89 -18.57
C PRO A 324 -9.45 -16.29 -18.46
N LYS A 325 -10.44 -17.12 -18.09
CA LYS A 325 -11.82 -16.67 -17.90
C LYS A 325 -11.95 -15.73 -16.67
N GLU A 326 -11.23 -16.01 -15.61
CA GLU A 326 -11.20 -15.17 -14.40
C GLU A 326 -10.49 -13.83 -14.67
N PHE A 327 -9.41 -13.81 -15.46
CA PHE A 327 -8.77 -12.56 -15.90
C PHE A 327 -9.72 -11.68 -16.71
N VAL A 328 -10.50 -12.26 -17.64
CA VAL A 328 -11.50 -11.52 -18.43
C VAL A 328 -12.60 -10.95 -17.53
N ALA A 329 -13.05 -11.71 -16.52
CA ALA A 329 -14.06 -11.23 -15.59
C ALA A 329 -13.53 -10.09 -14.69
N LEU A 330 -12.28 -10.17 -14.25
CA LEU A 330 -11.65 -9.09 -13.51
C LEU A 330 -11.44 -7.82 -14.32
N GLU A 331 -11.19 -7.93 -15.62
CA GLU A 331 -11.17 -6.78 -16.53
C GLU A 331 -12.56 -6.11 -16.60
N ARG A 332 -13.65 -6.89 -16.72
CA ARG A 332 -15.02 -6.33 -16.69
C ARG A 332 -15.35 -5.71 -15.34
N ALA A 333 -14.90 -6.32 -14.24
CA ALA A 333 -15.03 -5.77 -12.89
C ALA A 333 -14.26 -4.44 -12.74
N ALA A 334 -13.07 -4.31 -13.35
CA ALA A 334 -12.32 -3.06 -13.40
C ALA A 334 -13.07 -1.96 -14.15
N GLN A 335 -13.64 -2.28 -15.31
CA GLN A 335 -14.47 -1.34 -16.09
C GLN A 335 -15.72 -0.90 -15.32
N ALA A 336 -16.39 -1.84 -14.63
CA ALA A 336 -17.50 -1.51 -13.75
C ALA A 336 -17.09 -0.57 -12.61
N TYR A 337 -15.92 -0.80 -12.01
CA TYR A 337 -15.34 0.07 -10.97
C TYR A 337 -15.09 1.50 -11.50
N LEU A 338 -14.51 1.64 -12.68
CA LEU A 338 -14.24 2.94 -13.31
C LEU A 338 -15.52 3.70 -13.63
N GLY A 339 -16.59 2.99 -13.99
CA GLY A 339 -17.91 3.56 -14.30
C GLY A 339 -18.54 4.33 -13.12
N PHE A 340 -18.08 4.14 -11.88
CA PHE A 340 -18.52 4.92 -10.72
C PHE A 340 -17.90 6.31 -10.63
N GLY A 341 -16.86 6.62 -11.41
CA GLY A 341 -16.13 7.87 -11.33
C GLY A 341 -15.48 8.11 -9.96
N ALA A 342 -15.02 7.04 -9.31
CA ALA A 342 -14.39 7.12 -8.00
C ALA A 342 -13.12 7.97 -8.05
N ILE A 343 -12.94 8.83 -7.03
CA ILE A 343 -11.71 9.61 -6.88
C ILE A 343 -10.59 8.66 -6.45
N PRO A 344 -9.40 8.68 -7.09
CA PRO A 344 -8.35 7.68 -6.87
C PRO A 344 -7.57 7.86 -5.55
N CYS A 345 -8.23 8.30 -4.50
CA CYS A 345 -7.61 8.45 -3.18
C CYS A 345 -7.42 7.07 -2.53
N ASN A 346 -6.17 6.73 -2.18
CA ASN A 346 -5.82 5.50 -1.46
C ASN A 346 -5.40 5.74 0.00
N TYR A 347 -5.79 6.86 0.58
CA TYR A 347 -5.54 7.20 1.99
C TYR A 347 -4.07 7.22 2.42
N CYS A 348 -3.14 7.53 1.54
CA CYS A 348 -1.72 7.60 1.90
C CYS A 348 -1.36 8.79 2.80
N ASN A 349 -2.21 9.82 2.86
CA ASN A 349 -2.13 11.04 3.69
C ASN A 349 -0.96 12.00 3.43
N TYR A 350 -0.25 11.85 2.33
CA TYR A 350 0.84 12.77 2.00
C TYR A 350 0.36 14.20 1.75
N CYS A 351 -0.94 14.42 1.52
CA CYS A 351 -1.58 15.73 1.44
C CYS A 351 -1.87 16.39 2.80
N MET A 352 -1.59 15.70 3.90
CA MET A 352 -1.88 16.19 5.27
C MET A 352 -0.58 16.59 6.00
N PRO A 353 -0.66 17.49 7.00
CA PRO A 353 -1.86 18.22 7.44
C PRO A 353 -2.25 19.35 6.48
N CYS A 354 -3.56 19.55 6.29
CA CYS A 354 -4.05 20.73 5.61
C CYS A 354 -3.87 21.96 6.52
N PRO A 355 -3.21 23.06 6.05
CA PRO A 355 -3.01 24.24 6.89
C PRO A 355 -4.31 24.94 7.30
N TYR A 356 -5.41 24.64 6.62
CA TYR A 356 -6.75 25.17 6.89
C TYR A 356 -7.65 24.18 7.64
N GLY A 357 -7.09 23.03 8.06
CA GLY A 357 -7.78 22.08 8.94
C GLY A 357 -8.67 21.05 8.25
N LEU A 358 -8.77 21.04 6.90
CA LEU A 358 -9.61 20.08 6.18
C LEU A 358 -9.14 18.65 6.40
N ASP A 359 -10.10 17.74 6.47
CA ASP A 359 -9.85 16.30 6.38
C ASP A 359 -9.91 15.85 4.91
N ILE A 360 -8.87 16.15 4.16
CA ILE A 360 -8.83 15.91 2.72
C ILE A 360 -9.13 14.44 2.37
N PRO A 361 -8.43 13.43 2.92
CA PRO A 361 -8.70 12.03 2.58
C PRO A 361 -10.10 11.57 3.01
N GLY A 362 -10.55 12.00 4.18
CA GLY A 362 -11.92 11.72 4.66
C GLY A 362 -12.98 12.22 3.69
N LEU A 363 -12.85 13.47 3.22
CA LEU A 363 -13.78 14.06 2.25
C LEU A 363 -13.79 13.33 0.90
N LEU A 364 -12.61 12.99 0.37
CA LEU A 364 -12.49 12.25 -0.89
C LEU A 364 -13.12 10.85 -0.80
N THR A 365 -12.94 10.17 0.32
CA THR A 365 -13.56 8.85 0.51
C THR A 365 -15.05 8.91 0.78
N PHE A 366 -15.51 9.92 1.52
CA PHE A 366 -16.94 10.13 1.69
C PHE A 366 -17.63 10.28 0.32
N MET A 367 -17.02 11.04 -0.60
CA MET A 367 -17.54 11.17 -1.97
C MET A 367 -17.49 9.84 -2.74
N ASN A 368 -16.44 9.05 -2.56
CA ASN A 368 -16.36 7.71 -3.15
C ASN A 368 -17.45 6.77 -2.61
N HIS A 369 -17.72 6.80 -1.32
CA HIS A 369 -18.83 6.04 -0.73
C HIS A 369 -20.17 6.38 -1.41
N ILE A 370 -20.48 7.67 -1.59
CA ILE A 370 -21.69 8.09 -2.26
C ILE A 370 -21.74 7.53 -3.70
N ARG A 371 -20.66 7.65 -4.47
CA ARG A 371 -20.58 7.24 -5.88
C ARG A 371 -20.65 5.74 -6.08
N VAL A 372 -19.86 5.01 -5.29
CA VAL A 372 -19.72 3.54 -5.42
C VAL A 372 -20.95 2.82 -4.90
N ASP A 373 -21.51 3.27 -3.77
CA ASP A 373 -22.70 2.67 -3.17
C ASP A 373 -23.99 3.26 -3.74
N LYS A 374 -23.87 4.19 -4.71
CA LYS A 374 -25.01 4.83 -5.42
C LYS A 374 -26.04 5.42 -4.45
N LEU A 375 -25.57 6.11 -3.42
CA LEU A 375 -26.46 6.81 -2.49
C LEU A 375 -27.15 7.98 -3.22
N THR A 376 -28.48 8.02 -3.15
CA THR A 376 -29.29 9.02 -3.87
C THR A 376 -30.20 9.82 -2.96
N ASP A 377 -30.41 9.40 -1.71
CA ASP A 377 -31.25 10.17 -0.77
C ASP A 377 -30.49 11.38 -0.22
N PRO A 378 -30.88 12.62 -0.58
CA PRO A 378 -30.21 13.84 -0.10
C PRO A 378 -30.19 13.98 1.42
N LYS A 379 -31.25 13.56 2.12
CA LYS A 379 -31.37 13.67 3.57
C LYS A 379 -30.41 12.73 4.27
N GLN A 380 -30.28 11.49 3.76
CA GLN A 380 -29.33 10.51 4.25
C GLN A 380 -27.90 11.00 4.04
N ILE A 381 -27.54 11.42 2.83
CA ILE A 381 -26.21 11.92 2.49
C ILE A 381 -25.79 13.06 3.41
N ARG A 382 -26.67 14.04 3.63
CA ARG A 382 -26.39 15.17 4.52
C ARG A 382 -26.20 14.75 5.98
N LYS A 383 -27.03 13.85 6.47
CA LYS A 383 -26.94 13.32 7.82
C LYS A 383 -25.60 12.61 8.04
N GLU A 384 -25.20 11.79 7.07
CA GLU A 384 -23.92 11.07 7.12
C GLU A 384 -22.73 12.02 7.02
N TYR A 385 -22.80 13.05 6.14
CA TYR A 385 -21.77 14.08 6.04
C TYR A 385 -21.53 14.84 7.33
N VAL A 386 -22.61 15.32 7.97
CA VAL A 386 -22.51 16.04 9.24
C VAL A 386 -21.97 15.13 10.35
N LYS A 387 -22.36 13.86 10.35
CA LYS A 387 -21.84 12.86 11.30
C LYS A 387 -20.36 12.57 11.09
N ALA A 388 -19.92 12.44 9.83
CA ALA A 388 -18.51 12.19 9.49
C ALA A 388 -17.62 13.42 9.74
N PHE A 389 -18.14 14.62 9.50
CA PHE A 389 -17.43 15.89 9.65
C PHE A 389 -18.16 16.86 10.62
N PRO A 390 -18.21 16.53 11.90
CA PRO A 390 -18.92 17.34 12.90
C PRO A 390 -18.27 18.73 13.10
N ASP A 391 -16.94 18.83 12.95
CA ASP A 391 -16.24 20.13 12.96
C ASP A 391 -16.34 20.80 11.57
N PRO A 392 -17.05 21.94 11.46
CA PRO A 392 -17.19 22.64 10.19
C PRO A 392 -15.87 23.03 9.51
N ARG A 393 -14.78 23.21 10.29
CA ARG A 393 -13.44 23.56 9.75
C ARG A 393 -12.84 22.42 8.92
N ARG A 394 -13.30 21.19 9.10
CA ARG A 394 -12.82 20.01 8.39
C ARG A 394 -13.55 19.75 7.08
N ARG A 395 -14.56 20.55 6.73
CA ARG A 395 -15.45 20.36 5.58
C ARG A 395 -14.88 20.93 4.28
N ALA A 396 -15.38 20.44 3.14
CA ALA A 396 -14.90 20.76 1.81
C ALA A 396 -15.04 22.25 1.44
N ASP A 397 -16.11 22.91 1.89
CA ASP A 397 -16.40 24.34 1.68
C ASP A 397 -15.35 25.29 2.31
N ARG A 398 -14.47 24.78 3.13
CA ARG A 398 -13.35 25.54 3.74
C ARG A 398 -12.07 25.51 2.90
N CYS A 399 -12.08 24.84 1.76
CA CYS A 399 -10.93 24.83 0.87
C CYS A 399 -10.77 26.19 0.18
N ILE A 400 -9.60 26.82 0.36
CA ILE A 400 -9.28 28.09 -0.30
C ILE A 400 -8.52 27.93 -1.61
N GLY A 401 -8.35 26.72 -2.11
CA GLY A 401 -7.64 26.46 -3.37
C GLY A 401 -6.13 26.68 -3.35
N CYS A 402 -5.46 26.69 -2.21
CA CYS A 402 -4.03 27.02 -2.11
C CYS A 402 -3.07 26.04 -2.78
N GLY A 403 -3.51 24.86 -3.18
CA GLY A 403 -2.76 23.86 -3.96
C GLY A 403 -1.63 23.13 -3.23
N ARG A 404 -1.31 23.43 -1.95
CA ARG A 404 -0.18 22.83 -1.22
C ARG A 404 -0.26 21.30 -1.15
N CYS A 405 -1.47 20.75 -1.06
CA CYS A 405 -1.72 19.31 -0.97
C CYS A 405 -1.49 18.57 -2.30
N THR A 406 -1.69 19.22 -3.45
CA THR A 406 -1.65 18.58 -4.78
C THR A 406 -0.25 18.06 -5.11
N GLY A 407 0.80 18.81 -4.78
CA GLY A 407 2.19 18.42 -5.04
C GLY A 407 2.65 17.19 -4.24
N HIS A 408 1.95 16.84 -3.16
CA HIS A 408 2.27 15.68 -2.33
C HIS A 408 1.43 14.45 -2.66
N CYS A 409 0.42 14.58 -3.52
CA CYS A 409 -0.49 13.47 -3.85
C CYS A 409 0.15 12.51 -4.86
N PRO A 410 0.46 11.25 -4.49
CA PRO A 410 1.03 10.28 -5.43
C PRO A 410 0.03 9.85 -6.50
N GLN A 411 -1.28 10.03 -6.23
CA GLN A 411 -2.35 9.77 -7.21
C GLN A 411 -2.65 11.00 -8.10
N SER A 412 -1.87 12.07 -7.98
CA SER A 412 -2.02 13.32 -8.75
C SER A 412 -3.44 13.89 -8.78
N ILE A 413 -4.18 13.71 -7.69
CA ILE A 413 -5.53 14.27 -7.53
C ILE A 413 -5.42 15.80 -7.50
N ASP A 414 -6.18 16.48 -8.35
CA ASP A 414 -6.44 17.92 -8.19
C ASP A 414 -7.35 18.13 -6.98
N ILE A 415 -6.72 18.16 -5.81
CA ILE A 415 -7.42 18.21 -4.53
C ILE A 415 -8.28 19.47 -4.39
N PRO A 416 -7.81 20.69 -4.74
CA PRO A 416 -8.65 21.87 -4.70
C PRO A 416 -9.93 21.72 -5.53
N LYS A 417 -9.81 21.25 -6.79
CA LYS A 417 -10.96 21.00 -7.66
C LYS A 417 -11.89 19.92 -7.11
N ALA A 418 -11.33 18.89 -6.49
CA ALA A 418 -12.14 17.84 -5.86
C ALA A 418 -12.91 18.38 -4.64
N MET A 419 -12.30 19.26 -3.83
CA MET A 419 -12.98 19.91 -2.69
C MET A 419 -14.11 20.82 -3.15
N ASP A 420 -13.86 21.64 -4.17
CA ASP A 420 -14.88 22.50 -4.79
C ASP A 420 -16.06 21.67 -5.32
N GLY A 421 -15.78 20.59 -6.05
CA GLY A 421 -16.82 19.69 -6.53
C GLY A 421 -17.63 18.98 -5.43
N ILE A 422 -17.00 18.66 -4.29
CA ILE A 422 -17.71 18.10 -3.13
C ILE A 422 -18.60 19.15 -2.48
N ALA A 423 -18.10 20.38 -2.31
CA ALA A 423 -18.86 21.48 -1.73
C ALA A 423 -20.10 21.79 -2.59
N GLN A 424 -19.92 21.93 -3.90
CA GLN A 424 -21.01 22.18 -4.84
C GLN A 424 -22.05 21.04 -4.84
N PHE A 425 -21.59 19.78 -4.87
CA PHE A 425 -22.50 18.63 -4.80
C PHE A 425 -23.38 18.66 -3.55
N LEU A 426 -22.83 19.05 -2.39
CA LEU A 426 -23.57 19.14 -1.14
C LEU A 426 -24.50 20.35 -1.09
N GLU A 427 -24.18 21.45 -1.78
CA GLU A 427 -25.08 22.59 -1.98
C GLU A 427 -26.26 22.20 -2.86
N ASP A 428 -26.02 21.50 -3.97
CA ASP A 428 -27.06 21.05 -4.91
C ASP A 428 -28.05 20.07 -4.28
N LEU A 429 -27.69 19.41 -3.19
CA LEU A 429 -28.62 18.58 -2.40
C LEU A 429 -29.55 19.42 -1.50
N ALA A 430 -29.35 20.74 -1.40
CA ALA A 430 -30.13 21.64 -0.54
C ALA A 430 -31.49 21.93 -1.13
#